data_17645b45fadb654dc7f644db41796d29
#
_entry.id   17645b45fadb654dc7f644db41796d29
#
_cell.length_a   1.000
_cell.length_b   1.000
_cell.length_c   1.000
_cell.angle_alpha   90.00
_cell.angle_beta   90.00
_cell.angle_gamma   90.00
#
_symmetry.space_group_name_H-M   'P 1'
#
loop_
_entity.id
_entity.type
_entity.pdbx_description
1 polymer ?
#
loop_
_entity_poly.entity_id
_entity_poly.type
_entity_poly.pdbx_seq_one_letter_code
_entity_poly.pdbx_strand_id
1 'polypeptide(L)'
;MEMPVKTESTNVHPPRLYVFSGLPGTGKTTLSRMLSQWLSAPHIRVDTLEQAMRNAGLTGITHEGYDVAYQLASDQLALGFSVVADSCNPIRVTREAWQTVAIKPG
;
A
#
# COMPACT_ATOMS: atom_id res chain seq x y z
N MET A 1 -23.64 -12.44 0.35
CA MET A 1 -23.10 -11.66 0.78
C MET A 1 -23.53 -10.43 0.64
N GLU A 2 -23.67 -9.78 1.04
CA GLU A 2 -24.06 -8.68 0.98
C GLU A 2 -23.34 -7.69 0.89
N MET A 3 -23.31 -7.06 0.40
CA MET A 3 -22.61 -6.18 0.20
C MET A 3 -22.90 -5.06 0.58
N PRO A 4 -22.72 -4.55 0.98
CA PRO A 4 -22.96 -3.50 1.38
C PRO A 4 -23.04 -2.40 0.91
N VAL A 5 -23.17 -2.22 0.90
CA VAL A 5 -23.33 -1.38 0.69
C VAL A 5 -23.09 -0.30 0.89
N LYS A 6 -22.48 -0.27 0.97
CA LYS A 6 -22.07 0.51 1.17
C LYS A 6 -21.99 1.38 1.03
N THR A 7 -21.85 1.46 0.93
CA THR A 7 -21.65 2.14 0.81
C THR A 7 -21.99 3.14 0.79
N GLU A 8 -22.36 3.43 0.80
CA GLU A 8 -22.67 4.30 0.81
C GLU A 8 -22.24 5.07 1.45
N SER A 9 -21.88 4.89 1.64
CA SER A 9 -21.58 5.43 2.21
C SER A 9 -21.27 6.17 2.71
N THR A 10 -21.51 6.05 2.58
CA THR A 10 -21.34 6.77 3.21
C THR A 10 -20.15 7.10 3.65
N ASN A 11 -19.36 7.14 3.23
CA ASN A 11 -18.15 7.53 3.43
C ASN A 11 -17.96 8.54 4.41
N VAL A 12 -18.32 8.27 5.60
CA VAL A 12 -18.00 9.07 6.72
C VAL A 12 -16.51 9.31 6.79
N HIS A 13 -15.75 8.31 6.40
CA HIS A 13 -14.30 8.38 6.41
C HIS A 13 -13.78 8.23 4.99
N PRO A 14 -13.28 9.31 4.38
CA PRO A 14 -12.68 9.19 3.07
C PRO A 14 -11.46 8.27 3.11
N PRO A 15 -11.17 7.58 2.01
CA PRO A 15 -10.03 6.68 1.98
C PRO A 15 -8.72 7.42 2.22
N ARG A 16 -7.81 6.77 2.93
CA ARG A 16 -6.50 7.32 3.26
C ARG A 16 -5.41 6.32 2.96
N LEU A 17 -4.28 6.85 2.57
CA LEU A 17 -3.07 6.06 2.35
C LEU A 17 -2.14 6.24 3.54
N TYR A 18 -1.86 5.14 4.23
CA TYR A 18 -0.93 5.13 5.35
C TYR A 18 0.36 4.46 4.90
N VAL A 19 1.46 5.19 4.89
CA VAL A 19 2.73 4.66 4.42
C VAL A 19 3.69 4.52 5.59
N PHE A 20 4.16 3.29 5.78
CA PHE A 20 5.18 3.00 6.77
C PHE A 20 6.51 2.85 6.04
N SER A 21 7.51 3.63 6.42
CA SER A 21 8.83 3.60 5.82
C SER A 21 9.86 3.38 6.89
N GLY A 22 10.97 2.80 6.52
CA GLY A 22 12.07 2.60 7.44
C GLY A 22 12.75 1.28 7.21
N LEU A 23 13.83 1.09 7.94
CA LEU A 23 14.64 -0.11 7.79
C LEU A 23 13.95 -1.33 8.39
N PRO A 24 14.22 -2.53 7.86
CA PRO A 24 13.70 -3.75 8.45
C PRO A 24 14.15 -3.89 9.90
N GLY A 25 13.34 -4.54 10.70
CA GLY A 25 13.70 -4.81 12.10
C GLY A 25 13.37 -3.68 13.07
N THR A 26 12.69 -2.63 12.62
CA THR A 26 12.31 -1.52 13.48
C THR A 26 10.91 -1.65 14.06
N GLY A 27 10.25 -2.78 13.82
CA GLY A 27 8.85 -2.96 14.24
C GLY A 27 7.84 -2.40 13.25
N LYS A 28 8.31 -1.83 12.16
CA LYS A 28 7.47 -1.20 11.15
C LYS A 28 6.43 -2.17 10.59
N THR A 29 6.84 -3.38 10.24
CA THR A 29 5.93 -4.36 9.65
C THR A 29 4.85 -4.79 10.64
N THR A 30 5.22 -4.94 11.91
CA THR A 30 4.25 -5.29 12.95
C THR A 30 3.21 -4.20 13.09
N LEU A 31 3.64 -2.94 13.15
CA LEU A 31 2.71 -1.81 13.30
C LEU A 31 1.81 -1.67 12.07
N SER A 32 2.38 -1.79 10.88
CA SER A 32 1.59 -1.65 9.66
C SER A 32 0.56 -2.78 9.54
N ARG A 33 0.93 -3.99 9.94
CA ARG A 33 0.00 -5.12 9.93
C ARG A 33 -1.15 -4.89 10.90
N MET A 34 -0.84 -4.40 12.10
CA MET A 34 -1.87 -4.14 13.11
C MET A 34 -2.83 -3.06 12.61
N LEU A 35 -2.32 -2.01 12.03
CA LEU A 35 -3.18 -0.95 11.49
C LEU A 35 -4.07 -1.49 10.37
N SER A 36 -3.49 -2.29 9.48
CA SER A 36 -4.24 -2.90 8.39
C SER A 36 -5.41 -3.74 8.91
N GLN A 37 -5.14 -4.55 9.92
CA GLN A 37 -6.18 -5.39 10.53
C GLN A 37 -7.25 -4.54 11.20
N TRP A 38 -6.83 -3.52 11.93
CA TRP A 38 -7.76 -2.66 12.64
C TRP A 38 -8.68 -1.90 11.69
N LEU A 39 -8.13 -1.41 10.58
CA LEU A 39 -8.90 -0.65 9.60
C LEU A 39 -9.61 -1.54 8.59
N SER A 40 -9.32 -2.83 8.57
CA SER A 40 -9.77 -3.75 7.53
C SER A 40 -9.36 -3.22 6.15
N ALA A 41 -8.13 -2.74 6.06
CA ALA A 41 -7.58 -2.14 4.85
C ALA A 41 -6.54 -3.08 4.24
N PRO A 42 -6.41 -3.12 2.92
CA PRO A 42 -5.37 -3.92 2.29
C PRO A 42 -3.99 -3.47 2.76
N HIS A 43 -3.12 -4.44 2.97
CA HIS A 43 -1.75 -4.23 3.41
C HIS A 43 -0.82 -4.57 2.25
N ILE A 44 -0.16 -3.57 1.69
CA ILE A 44 0.71 -3.73 0.53
C ILE A 44 2.15 -3.59 1.00
N ARG A 45 2.90 -4.69 0.94
CA ARG A 45 4.30 -4.69 1.32
C ARG A 45 5.15 -4.80 0.07
N VAL A 46 6.00 -3.81 -0.15
CA VAL A 46 6.89 -3.81 -1.31
C VAL A 46 7.80 -5.02 -1.29
N ASP A 47 8.31 -5.39 -0.11
CA ASP A 47 9.17 -6.57 0.02
C ASP A 47 8.50 -7.83 -0.48
N THR A 48 7.21 -7.99 -0.21
CA THR A 48 6.45 -9.15 -0.66
C THR A 48 6.40 -9.19 -2.19
N LEU A 49 6.15 -8.03 -2.80
CA LEU A 49 6.07 -7.95 -4.25
C LEU A 49 7.41 -8.26 -4.89
N GLU A 50 8.49 -7.70 -4.34
CA GLU A 50 9.82 -7.95 -4.86
C GLU A 50 10.23 -9.41 -4.71
N GLN A 51 9.90 -10.02 -3.57
CA GLN A 51 10.22 -11.41 -3.35
C GLN A 51 9.45 -12.31 -4.32
N ALA A 52 8.20 -11.98 -4.58
CA ALA A 52 7.39 -12.73 -5.55
C ALA A 52 8.00 -12.63 -6.96
N MET A 53 8.48 -11.46 -7.31
CA MET A 53 9.14 -11.26 -8.60
C MET A 53 10.39 -12.13 -8.71
N ARG A 54 11.22 -12.15 -7.67
CA ARG A 54 12.42 -12.99 -7.66
C ARG A 54 12.07 -14.47 -7.72
N ASN A 55 11.04 -14.87 -6.99
CA ASN A 55 10.58 -16.26 -7.01
C ASN A 55 10.07 -16.66 -8.39
N ALA A 56 9.58 -15.71 -9.16
CA ALA A 56 9.11 -15.95 -10.52
C ALA A 56 10.25 -15.96 -11.54
N GLY A 57 11.48 -15.76 -11.09
CA GLY A 57 12.65 -15.83 -11.95
C GLY A 57 13.14 -14.49 -12.48
N LEU A 58 12.55 -13.38 -12.03
CA LEU A 58 12.99 -12.06 -12.47
C LEU A 58 14.28 -11.69 -11.75
N THR A 59 15.20 -11.07 -12.50
CA THR A 59 16.46 -10.60 -11.96
C THR A 59 16.60 -9.12 -12.27
N GLY A 60 17.54 -8.46 -11.59
CA GLY A 60 17.81 -7.05 -11.84
C GLY A 60 16.67 -6.14 -11.44
N ILE A 61 15.88 -6.56 -10.45
CA ILE A 61 14.75 -5.75 -9.98
C ILE A 61 15.28 -4.49 -9.30
N THR A 62 14.78 -3.34 -9.72
CA THR A 62 15.16 -2.06 -9.14
C THR A 62 13.93 -1.36 -8.56
N HIS A 63 13.07 -0.81 -9.42
CA HIS A 63 11.91 -0.05 -8.96
C HIS A 63 10.58 -0.75 -9.22
N GLU A 64 10.62 -1.92 -9.86
CA GLU A 64 9.38 -2.57 -10.32
C GLU A 64 8.43 -2.91 -9.17
N GLY A 65 8.99 -3.34 -8.03
CA GLY A 65 8.16 -3.64 -6.87
C GLY A 65 7.41 -2.43 -6.37
N TYR A 66 8.06 -1.27 -6.40
CA TYR A 66 7.41 -0.02 -6.01
C TYR A 66 6.34 0.38 -7.02
N ASP A 67 6.62 0.24 -8.31
CA ASP A 67 5.65 0.60 -9.35
C ASP A 67 4.38 -0.23 -9.22
N VAL A 68 4.52 -1.52 -8.96
CA VAL A 68 3.37 -2.40 -8.75
C VAL A 68 2.62 -1.98 -7.49
N ALA A 69 3.34 -1.66 -6.43
CA ALA A 69 2.71 -1.23 -5.18
C ALA A 69 1.92 0.06 -5.36
N TYR A 70 2.48 1.02 -6.09
CA TYR A 70 1.77 2.28 -6.35
C TYR A 70 0.48 2.02 -7.12
N GLN A 71 0.54 1.15 -8.13
CA GLN A 71 -0.65 0.88 -8.94
C GLN A 71 -1.72 0.16 -8.13
N LEU A 72 -1.32 -0.82 -7.32
CA LEU A 72 -2.27 -1.52 -6.47
C LEU A 72 -2.92 -0.57 -5.47
N ALA A 73 -2.12 0.29 -4.84
CA ALA A 73 -2.66 1.24 -3.87
C ALA A 73 -3.62 2.20 -4.55
N SER A 74 -3.25 2.68 -5.73
CA SER A 74 -4.08 3.60 -6.49
C SER A 74 -5.44 2.97 -6.81
N ASP A 75 -5.43 1.70 -7.25
CA ASP A 75 -6.66 0.99 -7.58
C ASP A 75 -7.57 0.89 -6.35
N GLN A 76 -7.01 0.55 -5.20
CA GLN A 76 -7.79 0.39 -3.97
C GLN A 76 -8.37 1.71 -3.50
N LEU A 77 -7.56 2.77 -3.53
CA LEU A 77 -8.04 4.10 -3.14
C LEU A 77 -9.16 4.57 -4.06
N ALA A 78 -9.05 4.29 -5.35
CA ALA A 78 -10.09 4.66 -6.31
C ALA A 78 -11.40 3.94 -6.03
N LEU A 79 -11.34 2.75 -5.45
CA LEU A 79 -12.52 2.00 -5.04
C LEU A 79 -13.10 2.48 -3.70
N GLY A 80 -12.43 3.39 -3.04
CA GLY A 80 -12.91 3.93 -1.76
C GLY A 80 -12.33 3.24 -0.54
N PHE A 81 -11.33 2.38 -0.71
CA PHE A 81 -10.70 1.69 0.43
C PHE A 81 -9.44 2.44 0.85
N SER A 82 -9.24 2.51 2.16
CA SER A 82 -7.94 2.95 2.67
C SER A 82 -6.92 1.86 2.42
N VAL A 83 -5.65 2.25 2.37
CA VAL A 83 -4.55 1.32 2.09
C VAL A 83 -3.44 1.55 3.10
N VAL A 84 -2.84 0.46 3.57
CA VAL A 84 -1.65 0.51 4.40
C VAL A 84 -0.49 -0.02 3.57
N ALA A 85 0.48 0.83 3.29
CA ALA A 85 1.64 0.48 2.48
C ALA A 85 2.88 0.40 3.37
N ASP A 86 3.69 -0.62 3.14
CA ASP A 86 4.90 -0.87 3.91
C ASP A 86 6.06 -0.92 2.93
N SER A 87 6.96 0.06 3.03
CA SER A 87 8.14 0.11 2.17
C SER A 87 9.35 0.39 3.05
N CYS A 88 10.47 -0.22 2.71
CA CYS A 88 11.67 -0.07 3.53
C CYS A 88 12.63 0.95 2.99
N ASN A 89 12.28 1.67 1.97
CA ASN A 89 13.17 2.67 1.41
C ASN A 89 12.61 4.08 1.59
N PRO A 90 13.15 4.86 2.50
CA PRO A 90 12.61 6.18 2.80
C PRO A 90 13.17 7.29 1.92
N ILE A 91 13.66 7.01 0.75
CA ILE A 91 14.19 8.05 -0.09
C ILE A 91 13.08 8.98 -0.56
N ARG A 92 13.49 10.20 -0.84
CA ARG A 92 12.56 11.27 -1.16
C ARG A 92 11.68 10.97 -2.35
N VAL A 93 12.28 10.37 -3.38
CA VAL A 93 11.54 10.08 -4.61
C VAL A 93 10.37 9.15 -4.34
N THR A 94 10.58 8.11 -3.53
CA THR A 94 9.50 7.18 -3.22
C THR A 94 8.42 7.84 -2.38
N ARG A 95 8.79 8.77 -1.49
CA ARG A 95 7.79 9.48 -0.70
C ARG A 95 6.92 10.35 -1.60
N GLU A 96 7.53 11.03 -2.55
CA GLU A 96 6.78 11.86 -3.49
C GLU A 96 5.86 11.04 -4.36
N ALA A 97 6.31 9.86 -4.77
CA ALA A 97 5.48 8.95 -5.55
C ALA A 97 4.26 8.49 -4.75
N TRP A 98 4.43 8.15 -3.47
CA TRP A 98 3.31 7.81 -2.62
C TRP A 98 2.33 8.96 -2.46
N GLN A 99 2.85 10.18 -2.35
CA GLN A 99 1.99 11.36 -2.26
C GLN A 99 1.16 11.53 -3.52
N THR A 100 1.76 11.28 -4.68
CA THR A 100 1.04 11.35 -5.95
C THR A 100 -0.08 10.33 -6.00
N VAL A 101 0.17 9.12 -5.52
CA VAL A 101 -0.86 8.08 -5.45
C VAL A 101 -2.04 8.54 -4.59
N ALA A 102 -1.75 9.17 -3.46
CA ALA A 102 -2.80 9.62 -2.55
C ALA A 102 -3.64 10.74 -3.15
N ILE A 103 -3.00 11.63 -3.92
CA ILE A 103 -3.69 12.79 -4.49
C ILE A 103 -4.51 12.40 -5.72
N LYS A 104 -3.99 11.48 -6.53
CA LYS A 104 -4.66 11.07 -7.77
C LYS A 104 -4.80 9.57 -7.85
N PRO A 105 -5.65 8.98 -7.02
CA PRO A 105 -5.84 7.52 -7.08
C PRO A 105 -6.56 7.13 -8.36
N GLY A 106 -6.18 5.99 -8.85
CA GLY A 106 -6.72 5.49 -10.10
C GLY A 106 -5.90 5.96 -11.29
#